data_958697d1cb3520b114f185e5538cd066
#
_entry.id   958697d1cb3520b114f185e5538cd066
#
_cell.length_a   1.000
_cell.length_b   1.000
_cell.length_c   1.000
_cell.angle_alpha   90.00
_cell.angle_beta   90.00
_cell.angle_gamma   90.00
#
_symmetry.space_group_name_H-M   'P 1'
#
loop_
_entity.id
_entity.type
_entity.pdbx_description
1 polymer ?
#
loop_
_entity_poly.entity_id
_entity_poly.type
_entity_poly.pdbx_seq_one_letter_code
_entity_poly.pdbx_strand_id
1 'polypeptide(L)'
;IRPQDIDTGVVILTGEALRRENAKSIADIIADKGGDFVTATAGNHMEAMLAAYGSGAAKVSHSAAIRILNIDIGGGTTKFALCENGRILWTAAMHIGGRLIATQDGLVTRLDPAGAHHASAAGHGLALGQAVLAEKMAKIAQHMADLLVLAVRGGQLPHSVRDLFLTDIPEEWSNLDGVMVSGGVGEYVAGREARDFGDLGIHLGQALRKKALAGEMGATLLPAHACMRATALGASEYSVQLSGQTSTISNPGRILPRRNLQVLKPDLDFQIKPSAAQTQAAILKHFQAFDLTPADHEVALVFDYTLPPEYSFIRALADGIVGAMAPRLALGLPLYIMLDGDIGQTLGSILREECGVTNDLLVLDGVSLRDFDYIDLGKIRLPSLSVPVTVKSLLFSEDHRGMAKAERIHFMTPRPDGAAPDWHDHHHSHDHHHHHDHHDGHDHGHKHDD
;
A
#
# COMPACT_ATOMS: atom_id res chain seq x y z
N ILE A 1 11.31 13.83 24.34
CA ILE A 1 11.13 12.37 24.23
C ILE A 1 12.50 11.80 23.89
N ARG A 2 13.00 10.88 24.68
CA ARG A 2 14.27 10.18 24.40
C ARG A 2 13.96 8.95 23.58
N PRO A 3 14.88 8.40 22.76
CA PRO A 3 14.64 7.21 21.94
C PRO A 3 14.11 6.02 22.77
N GLN A 4 14.59 5.85 24.00
CA GLN A 4 14.14 4.78 24.90
C GLN A 4 12.74 4.96 25.47
N ASP A 5 12.14 6.14 25.32
CA ASP A 5 10.78 6.43 25.75
C ASP A 5 9.75 6.06 24.63
N ILE A 6 10.25 5.57 23.48
CA ILE A 6 9.44 5.20 22.30
C ILE A 6 9.43 3.68 22.19
N ASP A 7 8.26 3.07 22.39
CA ASP A 7 8.10 1.61 22.30
C ASP A 7 8.09 1.13 20.86
N THR A 8 7.48 1.89 19.95
CA THR A 8 7.38 1.54 18.51
C THR A 8 7.07 2.77 17.68
N GLY A 9 7.33 2.70 16.40
CA GLY A 9 7.01 3.75 15.44
C GLY A 9 7.00 3.22 14.01
N VAL A 10 6.53 4.04 13.08
CA VAL A 10 6.50 3.71 11.65
C VAL A 10 7.30 4.76 10.87
N VAL A 11 8.20 4.30 10.01
CA VAL A 11 8.83 5.11 8.97
C VAL A 11 8.20 4.74 7.65
N ILE A 12 7.49 5.68 7.04
CA ILE A 12 6.83 5.45 5.75
C ILE A 12 7.64 6.13 4.67
N LEU A 13 8.07 5.36 3.68
CA LEU A 13 8.65 5.87 2.45
C LEU A 13 7.56 5.92 1.38
N THR A 14 7.33 7.10 0.83
CA THR A 14 6.28 7.36 -0.16
C THR A 14 6.84 8.08 -1.38
N GLY A 15 6.09 8.02 -2.49
CA GLY A 15 6.34 8.82 -3.69
C GLY A 15 7.72 8.65 -4.29
N GLU A 16 8.38 9.77 -4.58
CA GLU A 16 9.69 9.80 -5.25
C GLU A 16 10.81 9.13 -4.42
N ALA A 17 10.69 9.10 -3.10
CA ALA A 17 11.67 8.45 -2.22
C ALA A 17 11.78 6.94 -2.52
N LEU A 18 10.69 6.28 -2.90
CA LEU A 18 10.69 4.85 -3.24
C LEU A 18 11.43 4.52 -4.53
N ARG A 19 11.52 5.48 -5.45
CA ARG A 19 12.18 5.30 -6.76
C ARG A 19 13.70 5.42 -6.71
N ARG A 20 14.26 5.79 -5.55
CA ARG A 20 15.69 5.94 -5.36
C ARG A 20 16.32 4.61 -4.98
N GLU A 21 17.44 4.27 -5.62
CA GLU A 21 18.19 3.03 -5.34
C GLU A 21 18.58 2.88 -3.86
N ASN A 22 18.77 4.00 -3.16
CA ASN A 22 19.14 4.03 -1.75
C ASN A 22 17.94 4.13 -0.78
N ALA A 23 16.70 4.06 -1.26
CA ALA A 23 15.50 4.23 -0.44
C ALA A 23 15.47 3.24 0.75
N LYS A 24 15.77 1.97 0.48
CA LYS A 24 15.82 0.92 1.52
C LYS A 24 16.89 1.23 2.56
N SER A 25 18.09 1.60 2.13
CA SER A 25 19.20 1.91 3.05
C SER A 25 18.89 3.13 3.93
N ILE A 26 18.21 4.14 3.40
CA ILE A 26 17.77 5.31 4.17
C ILE A 26 16.73 4.89 5.20
N ALA A 27 15.77 4.07 4.81
CA ALA A 27 14.75 3.54 5.70
C ALA A 27 15.35 2.75 6.87
N ASP A 28 16.29 1.86 6.55
CA ASP A 28 16.97 1.03 7.55
C ASP A 28 17.76 1.91 8.55
N ILE A 29 18.51 2.91 8.06
CA ILE A 29 19.25 3.85 8.93
C ILE A 29 18.31 4.66 9.84
N ILE A 30 17.17 5.13 9.32
CA ILE A 30 16.21 5.89 10.12
C ILE A 30 15.55 4.97 11.16
N ALA A 31 15.19 3.75 10.75
CA ALA A 31 14.63 2.76 11.64
C ALA A 31 15.59 2.40 12.78
N ASP A 32 16.87 2.17 12.48
CA ASP A 32 17.88 1.85 13.49
C ASP A 32 18.12 2.99 14.50
N LYS A 33 18.12 4.23 14.02
CA LYS A 33 18.29 5.42 14.89
C LYS A 33 17.04 5.73 15.71
N GLY A 34 15.86 5.40 15.20
CA GLY A 34 14.58 5.64 15.85
C GLY A 34 14.21 4.62 16.94
N GLY A 35 14.97 3.51 17.07
CA GLY A 35 14.62 2.38 17.94
C GLY A 35 13.79 1.34 17.18
N ASP A 36 12.77 0.74 17.82
CA ASP A 36 11.94 -0.32 17.23
C ASP A 36 10.93 0.23 16.19
N PHE A 37 11.42 0.94 15.17
CA PHE A 37 10.59 1.48 14.11
C PHE A 37 10.35 0.49 12.99
N VAL A 38 9.09 0.44 12.54
CA VAL A 38 8.65 -0.29 11.35
C VAL A 38 8.95 0.53 10.12
N THR A 39 9.55 -0.06 9.11
CA THR A 39 9.72 0.58 7.81
C THR A 39 8.66 0.07 6.84
N ALA A 40 7.78 0.93 6.37
CA ALA A 40 6.80 0.63 5.35
C ALA A 40 7.09 1.40 4.07
N THR A 41 7.02 0.71 2.94
CA THR A 41 7.02 1.34 1.62
C THR A 41 5.58 1.41 1.14
N ALA A 42 5.07 2.61 0.94
CA ALA A 42 3.70 2.80 0.47
C ALA A 42 3.72 3.28 -0.99
N GLY A 43 3.30 2.42 -1.91
CA GLY A 43 2.98 2.81 -3.27
C GLY A 43 1.74 3.71 -3.32
N ASN A 44 1.36 4.18 -4.52
CA ASN A 44 0.28 5.15 -4.68
C ASN A 44 -1.05 4.71 -4.06
N HIS A 45 -1.42 3.45 -4.22
CA HIS A 45 -2.66 2.90 -3.68
C HIS A 45 -2.64 2.83 -2.15
N MET A 46 -1.57 2.28 -1.58
CA MET A 46 -1.42 2.18 -0.12
C MET A 46 -1.40 3.56 0.53
N GLU A 47 -0.69 4.53 -0.07
CA GLU A 47 -0.66 5.92 0.40
C GLU A 47 -2.06 6.55 0.40
N ALA A 48 -2.86 6.29 -0.68
CA ALA A 48 -4.24 6.75 -0.77
C ALA A 48 -5.14 6.16 0.33
N MET A 49 -5.00 4.85 0.62
CA MET A 49 -5.77 4.19 1.67
C MET A 49 -5.41 4.73 3.05
N LEU A 50 -4.11 4.80 3.37
CA LEU A 50 -3.65 5.33 4.64
C LEU A 50 -4.15 6.76 4.87
N ALA A 51 -4.10 7.60 3.82
CA ALA A 51 -4.62 8.97 3.90
C ALA A 51 -6.12 9.01 4.15
N ALA A 52 -6.91 8.10 3.54
CA ALA A 52 -8.36 8.04 3.76
C ALA A 52 -8.74 7.59 5.19
N TYR A 53 -7.97 6.70 5.79
CA TYR A 53 -8.14 6.34 7.20
C TYR A 53 -7.74 7.50 8.11
N GLY A 54 -6.55 8.05 7.96
CA GLY A 54 -6.03 9.10 8.83
C GLY A 54 -6.73 10.45 8.67
N SER A 55 -7.29 10.78 7.50
CA SER A 55 -8.15 11.95 7.31
C SER A 55 -9.51 11.80 7.99
N GLY A 56 -9.92 10.57 8.29
CA GLY A 56 -11.22 10.20 8.83
C GLY A 56 -12.29 9.97 7.77
N ALA A 57 -11.97 10.00 6.47
CA ALA A 57 -12.94 9.80 5.39
C ALA A 57 -13.66 8.46 5.48
N ALA A 58 -12.93 7.36 5.69
CA ALA A 58 -13.51 6.04 5.89
C ALA A 58 -14.44 6.00 7.11
N LYS A 59 -14.02 6.56 8.23
CA LYS A 59 -14.83 6.62 9.47
C LYS A 59 -16.11 7.40 9.28
N VAL A 60 -16.05 8.59 8.65
CA VAL A 60 -17.22 9.44 8.40
C VAL A 60 -18.16 8.76 7.41
N SER A 61 -17.64 8.10 6.36
CA SER A 61 -18.45 7.36 5.40
C SER A 61 -19.25 6.24 6.08
N HIS A 62 -18.67 5.57 7.09
CA HIS A 62 -19.37 4.56 7.87
C HIS A 62 -20.44 5.18 8.80
N SER A 63 -20.04 6.15 9.61
CA SER A 63 -20.92 6.71 10.66
C SER A 63 -22.11 7.48 10.10
N ALA A 64 -21.96 8.11 8.93
CA ALA A 64 -22.99 8.88 8.26
C ALA A 64 -23.71 8.10 7.13
N ALA A 65 -23.23 6.88 6.79
CA ALA A 65 -23.72 6.08 5.66
C ALA A 65 -23.69 6.86 4.33
N ILE A 66 -22.60 7.58 4.06
CA ILE A 66 -22.41 8.43 2.89
C ILE A 66 -21.18 8.01 2.07
N ARG A 67 -21.17 8.44 0.81
CA ARG A 67 -20.10 8.18 -0.14
C ARG A 67 -19.14 9.36 -0.20
N ILE A 68 -17.89 9.17 0.20
CA ILE A 68 -16.89 10.23 0.34
C ILE A 68 -15.68 9.93 -0.54
N LEU A 69 -15.26 10.92 -1.34
CA LEU A 69 -13.96 10.88 -2.00
C LEU A 69 -12.92 11.63 -1.17
N ASN A 70 -11.93 10.90 -0.61
CA ASN A 70 -10.75 11.52 -0.02
C ASN A 70 -9.77 11.90 -1.11
N ILE A 71 -9.25 13.12 -1.04
CA ILE A 71 -8.30 13.72 -2.00
C ILE A 71 -7.06 14.13 -1.20
N ASP A 72 -6.03 13.29 -1.21
CA ASP A 72 -4.79 13.56 -0.49
C ASP A 72 -3.78 14.23 -1.40
N ILE A 73 -3.51 15.52 -1.17
CA ILE A 73 -2.65 16.34 -2.02
C ILE A 73 -1.33 16.60 -1.33
N GLY A 74 -0.32 15.82 -1.73
CA GLY A 74 1.06 15.95 -1.27
C GLY A 74 1.89 16.95 -2.09
N GLY A 75 3.21 16.81 -1.99
CA GLY A 75 4.14 17.68 -2.74
C GLY A 75 4.17 17.40 -4.24
N GLY A 76 4.19 16.13 -4.65
CA GLY A 76 4.35 15.74 -6.06
C GLY A 76 3.10 15.15 -6.71
N THR A 77 2.21 14.58 -5.91
CA THR A 77 1.06 13.79 -6.40
C THR A 77 -0.18 14.04 -5.56
N THR A 78 -1.31 13.78 -6.18
CA THR A 78 -2.63 13.69 -5.52
C THR A 78 -3.06 12.24 -5.51
N LYS A 79 -3.53 11.73 -4.37
CA LYS A 79 -4.12 10.41 -4.21
C LYS A 79 -5.61 10.53 -3.97
N PHE A 80 -6.36 9.65 -4.59
CA PHE A 80 -7.80 9.54 -4.42
C PHE A 80 -8.15 8.23 -3.74
N ALA A 81 -9.11 8.25 -2.83
CA ALA A 81 -9.71 7.06 -2.24
C ALA A 81 -11.21 7.27 -2.10
N LEU A 82 -12.00 6.42 -2.73
CA LEU A 82 -13.45 6.41 -2.58
C LEU A 82 -13.85 5.56 -1.40
N CYS A 83 -14.49 6.17 -0.42
CA CYS A 83 -14.96 5.53 0.81
C CYS A 83 -16.49 5.41 0.80
N GLU A 84 -16.99 4.23 1.13
CA GLU A 84 -18.42 3.96 1.31
C GLU A 84 -18.62 2.94 2.44
N ASN A 85 -19.49 3.24 3.38
CA ASN A 85 -19.76 2.38 4.54
C ASN A 85 -18.50 1.94 5.32
N GLY A 86 -17.49 2.82 5.39
CA GLY A 86 -16.22 2.55 6.07
C GLY A 86 -15.20 1.78 5.23
N ARG A 87 -15.54 1.37 4.03
CA ARG A 87 -14.67 0.63 3.12
C ARG A 87 -14.12 1.54 2.03
N ILE A 88 -12.93 1.25 1.58
CA ILE A 88 -12.33 1.91 0.41
C ILE A 88 -12.66 1.05 -0.81
N LEU A 89 -13.46 1.61 -1.73
CA LEU A 89 -13.92 0.89 -2.92
C LEU A 89 -12.86 0.87 -4.01
N TRP A 90 -12.14 1.98 -4.18
CA TRP A 90 -11.03 2.09 -5.11
C TRP A 90 -10.09 3.24 -4.71
N THR A 91 -8.90 3.22 -5.29
CA THR A 91 -7.90 4.26 -5.14
C THR A 91 -7.29 4.61 -6.49
N ALA A 92 -6.82 5.85 -6.64
CA ALA A 92 -6.10 6.30 -7.82
C ALA A 92 -5.06 7.36 -7.43
N ALA A 93 -4.15 7.67 -8.35
CA ALA A 93 -3.16 8.71 -8.16
C ALA A 93 -2.99 9.56 -9.42
N MET A 94 -2.59 10.81 -9.24
CA MET A 94 -2.49 11.82 -10.29
C MET A 94 -1.27 12.71 -10.10
N HIS A 95 -0.63 13.13 -11.18
CA HIS A 95 0.53 14.05 -11.18
C HIS A 95 0.13 15.51 -10.92
N ILE A 96 -0.48 15.77 -9.78
CA ILE A 96 -0.76 17.11 -9.27
C ILE A 96 -0.32 17.19 -7.82
N GLY A 97 0.51 18.17 -7.48
CA GLY A 97 1.01 18.33 -6.11
C GLY A 97 1.46 19.76 -5.83
N GLY A 98 1.53 20.10 -4.54
CA GLY A 98 1.82 21.45 -4.08
C GLY A 98 3.29 21.90 -4.23
N ARG A 99 4.23 20.96 -4.50
CA ARG A 99 5.67 21.28 -4.53
C ARG A 99 6.36 20.82 -5.81
N LEU A 100 5.61 20.70 -6.90
CA LEU A 100 6.15 20.43 -8.25
C LEU A 100 6.99 21.59 -8.78
N ILE A 101 6.70 22.81 -8.33
CA ILE A 101 7.47 24.02 -8.58
C ILE A 101 7.74 24.67 -7.22
N ALA A 102 8.98 25.02 -6.94
CA ALA A 102 9.33 25.81 -5.76
C ALA A 102 10.25 26.97 -6.14
N THR A 103 10.14 28.03 -5.36
CA THR A 103 10.89 29.27 -5.53
C THR A 103 11.60 29.66 -4.25
N GLN A 104 12.73 30.31 -4.37
CA GLN A 104 13.42 30.98 -3.29
C GLN A 104 13.86 32.35 -3.79
N ASP A 105 13.60 33.39 -3.03
CA ASP A 105 13.89 34.78 -3.39
C ASP A 105 13.34 35.19 -4.77
N GLY A 106 12.17 34.63 -5.15
CA GLY A 106 11.51 34.88 -6.42
C GLY A 106 12.11 34.15 -7.62
N LEU A 107 13.11 33.28 -7.42
CA LEU A 107 13.73 32.45 -8.45
C LEU A 107 13.24 30.99 -8.35
N VAL A 108 12.98 30.35 -9.48
CA VAL A 108 12.62 28.93 -9.54
C VAL A 108 13.82 28.07 -9.11
N THR A 109 13.73 27.42 -7.96
CA THR A 109 14.77 26.53 -7.42
C THR A 109 14.46 25.05 -7.58
N ARG A 110 13.16 24.72 -7.80
CA ARG A 110 12.70 23.38 -8.11
C ARG A 110 11.68 23.45 -9.23
N LEU A 111 11.85 22.60 -10.23
CA LEU A 111 10.94 22.44 -11.35
C LEU A 111 10.91 20.95 -11.73
N ASP A 112 9.96 20.22 -11.17
CA ASP A 112 9.77 18.82 -11.52
C ASP A 112 9.16 18.72 -12.93
N PRO A 113 9.34 17.60 -13.65
CA PRO A 113 8.80 17.45 -15.01
C PRO A 113 7.28 17.70 -15.08
N ALA A 114 6.51 17.20 -14.09
CA ALA A 114 5.08 17.50 -14.01
C ALA A 114 4.79 18.98 -13.76
N GLY A 115 5.62 19.66 -12.96
CA GLY A 115 5.52 21.11 -12.75
C GLY A 115 5.77 21.90 -14.03
N ALA A 116 6.76 21.51 -14.81
CA ALA A 116 7.06 22.11 -16.13
C ALA A 116 5.90 21.89 -17.11
N HIS A 117 5.31 20.69 -17.12
CA HIS A 117 4.12 20.40 -17.92
C HIS A 117 2.94 21.30 -17.55
N HIS A 118 2.58 21.40 -16.26
CA HIS A 118 1.48 22.25 -15.81
C HIS A 118 1.74 23.73 -16.11
N ALA A 119 2.98 24.20 -15.92
CA ALA A 119 3.35 25.56 -16.26
C ALA A 119 3.17 25.85 -17.75
N SER A 120 3.62 24.95 -18.62
CA SER A 120 3.47 25.04 -20.07
C SER A 120 1.99 25.00 -20.49
N ALA A 121 1.22 24.06 -19.96
CA ALA A 121 -0.23 23.90 -20.24
C ALA A 121 -1.03 25.13 -19.80
N ALA A 122 -0.62 25.79 -18.71
CA ALA A 122 -1.19 27.06 -18.26
C ALA A 122 -0.73 28.28 -19.11
N GLY A 123 0.09 28.09 -20.13
CA GLY A 123 0.67 29.17 -20.96
C GLY A 123 1.82 29.93 -20.29
N HIS A 124 2.48 29.33 -19.31
CA HIS A 124 3.49 29.97 -18.48
C HIS A 124 4.75 29.08 -18.34
N GLY A 125 5.41 28.78 -19.45
CA GLY A 125 6.67 28.03 -19.40
C GLY A 125 7.68 28.63 -18.42
N LEU A 126 8.34 27.77 -17.65
CA LEU A 126 9.31 28.09 -16.61
C LEU A 126 10.62 27.34 -16.84
N ALA A 127 11.73 27.90 -16.33
CA ALA A 127 13.04 27.25 -16.29
C ALA A 127 13.66 27.41 -14.88
N LEU A 128 14.54 26.50 -14.50
CA LEU A 128 15.32 26.65 -13.27
C LEU A 128 16.16 27.94 -13.29
N GLY A 129 16.20 28.65 -12.17
CA GLY A 129 16.88 29.95 -12.03
C GLY A 129 16.12 31.13 -12.62
N GLN A 130 14.99 30.90 -13.28
CA GLN A 130 14.15 31.99 -13.83
C GLN A 130 13.41 32.72 -12.71
N ALA A 131 13.32 34.05 -12.83
CA ALA A 131 12.46 34.83 -11.96
C ALA A 131 10.97 34.58 -12.28
N VAL A 132 10.17 34.38 -11.25
CA VAL A 132 8.73 34.15 -11.37
C VAL A 132 7.96 34.97 -10.34
N LEU A 133 6.89 35.59 -10.78
CA LEU A 133 5.98 36.36 -9.91
C LEU A 133 4.94 35.41 -9.26
N ALA A 134 4.52 35.74 -8.06
CA ALA A 134 3.46 34.99 -7.33
C ALA A 134 2.16 34.88 -8.15
N GLU A 135 1.80 35.90 -8.91
CA GLU A 135 0.64 35.88 -9.81
C GLU A 135 0.75 34.77 -10.86
N LYS A 136 1.94 34.51 -11.39
CA LYS A 136 2.17 33.43 -12.36
C LYS A 136 2.03 32.07 -11.71
N MET A 137 2.59 31.91 -10.50
CA MET A 137 2.39 30.70 -9.68
C MET A 137 0.91 30.44 -9.40
N ALA A 138 0.16 31.49 -9.07
CA ALA A 138 -1.29 31.40 -8.83
C ALA A 138 -2.06 30.95 -10.09
N LYS A 139 -1.70 31.43 -11.29
CA LYS A 139 -2.34 31.01 -12.55
C LYS A 139 -2.06 29.54 -12.88
N ILE A 140 -0.84 29.08 -12.64
CA ILE A 140 -0.48 27.65 -12.80
C ILE A 140 -1.28 26.81 -11.82
N ALA A 141 -1.31 27.19 -10.56
CA ALA A 141 -2.08 26.50 -9.53
C ALA A 141 -3.61 26.49 -9.80
N GLN A 142 -4.14 27.59 -10.34
CA GLN A 142 -5.54 27.66 -10.79
C GLN A 142 -5.82 26.62 -11.88
N HIS A 143 -4.95 26.53 -12.89
CA HIS A 143 -5.08 25.50 -13.94
C HIS A 143 -5.04 24.09 -13.35
N MET A 144 -4.13 23.81 -12.42
CA MET A 144 -4.07 22.51 -11.73
C MET A 144 -5.34 22.23 -10.93
N ALA A 145 -5.90 23.23 -10.27
CA ALA A 145 -7.17 23.10 -9.55
C ALA A 145 -8.36 22.82 -10.49
N ASP A 146 -8.38 23.42 -11.68
CA ASP A 146 -9.39 23.15 -12.70
C ASP A 146 -9.36 21.68 -13.15
N LEU A 147 -8.15 21.14 -13.39
CA LEU A 147 -7.96 19.73 -13.77
C LEU A 147 -8.38 18.78 -12.62
N LEU A 148 -8.05 19.11 -11.37
CA LEU A 148 -8.48 18.33 -10.20
C LEU A 148 -10.00 18.32 -10.04
N VAL A 149 -10.67 19.45 -10.23
CA VAL A 149 -12.14 19.51 -10.16
C VAL A 149 -12.78 18.64 -11.24
N LEU A 150 -12.23 18.65 -12.47
CA LEU A 150 -12.69 17.74 -13.53
C LEU A 150 -12.49 16.27 -13.13
N ALA A 151 -11.34 15.92 -12.56
CA ALA A 151 -11.08 14.57 -12.06
C ALA A 151 -12.06 14.17 -10.95
N VAL A 152 -12.32 15.04 -9.98
CA VAL A 152 -13.25 14.80 -8.86
C VAL A 152 -14.69 14.57 -9.34
N ARG A 153 -15.14 15.35 -10.31
CA ARG A 153 -16.50 15.22 -10.88
C ARG A 153 -16.69 13.91 -11.64
N GLY A 154 -15.61 13.30 -12.10
CA GLY A 154 -15.69 12.05 -12.87
C GLY A 154 -16.38 12.17 -14.21
N GLY A 155 -16.92 11.07 -14.69
CA GLY A 155 -17.56 11.00 -16.00
C GLY A 155 -16.54 10.89 -17.14
N GLN A 156 -16.86 11.43 -18.30
CA GLN A 156 -15.96 11.37 -19.47
C GLN A 156 -14.84 12.42 -19.32
N LEU A 157 -13.68 11.96 -18.85
CA LEU A 157 -12.52 12.81 -18.63
C LEU A 157 -11.83 13.19 -19.95
N PRO A 158 -11.48 14.49 -20.14
CA PRO A 158 -10.67 14.92 -21.28
C PRO A 158 -9.24 14.34 -21.21
N HIS A 159 -8.57 14.24 -22.36
CA HIS A 159 -7.18 13.74 -22.44
C HIS A 159 -6.24 14.46 -21.46
N SER A 160 -6.35 15.78 -21.36
CA SER A 160 -5.52 16.59 -20.44
C SER A 160 -5.63 16.19 -18.97
N VAL A 161 -6.71 15.53 -18.56
CA VAL A 161 -6.90 14.99 -17.21
C VAL A 161 -6.47 13.54 -17.15
N ARG A 162 -6.83 12.74 -18.16
CA ARG A 162 -6.51 11.31 -18.20
C ARG A 162 -5.01 11.05 -18.19
N ASP A 163 -4.25 11.84 -18.93
CA ASP A 163 -2.80 11.70 -19.06
C ASP A 163 -2.04 12.03 -17.76
N LEU A 164 -2.70 12.66 -16.79
CA LEU A 164 -2.12 12.96 -15.49
C LEU A 164 -2.26 11.78 -14.49
N PHE A 165 -3.09 10.77 -14.78
CA PHE A 165 -3.22 9.63 -13.88
C PHE A 165 -1.99 8.74 -13.91
N LEU A 166 -1.51 8.36 -12.74
CA LEU A 166 -0.39 7.45 -12.51
C LEU A 166 -0.83 6.00 -12.38
N THR A 167 -2.11 5.80 -12.08
CA THR A 167 -2.75 4.51 -11.90
C THR A 167 -3.88 4.37 -12.89
N ASP A 168 -4.48 3.19 -12.98
CA ASP A 168 -5.71 3.02 -13.76
C ASP A 168 -6.79 3.98 -13.28
N ILE A 169 -7.53 4.52 -14.24
CA ILE A 169 -8.65 5.41 -13.96
C ILE A 169 -9.85 4.55 -13.57
N PRO A 170 -10.44 4.75 -12.38
CA PRO A 170 -11.62 4.01 -11.97
C PRO A 170 -12.80 4.21 -12.95
N GLU A 171 -13.60 3.17 -13.12
CA GLU A 171 -14.72 3.22 -14.08
C GLU A 171 -15.86 4.12 -13.60
N GLU A 172 -16.11 4.16 -12.29
CA GLU A 172 -17.17 4.95 -11.69
C GLU A 172 -16.75 5.64 -10.40
N TRP A 173 -17.00 6.95 -10.34
CA TRP A 173 -17.04 7.71 -9.09
C TRP A 173 -18.11 8.79 -9.09
N SER A 174 -19.26 8.45 -9.62
CA SER A 174 -20.47 9.27 -9.55
C SER A 174 -21.15 9.19 -8.17
N ASN A 175 -22.07 10.11 -7.93
CA ASN A 175 -22.91 10.16 -6.71
C ASN A 175 -22.10 10.31 -5.41
N LEU A 176 -21.19 11.26 -5.39
CA LEU A 176 -20.48 11.65 -4.17
C LEU A 176 -21.38 12.52 -3.29
N ASP A 177 -21.54 12.15 -2.03
CA ASP A 177 -22.17 12.98 -1.00
C ASP A 177 -21.19 14.03 -0.45
N GLY A 178 -19.90 13.66 -0.37
CA GLY A 178 -18.87 14.51 0.16
C GLY A 178 -17.51 14.33 -0.50
N VAL A 179 -16.70 15.39 -0.42
CA VAL A 179 -15.25 15.36 -0.67
C VAL A 179 -14.52 15.78 0.57
N MET A 180 -13.41 15.12 0.87
CA MET A 180 -12.54 15.44 1.99
C MET A 180 -11.12 15.65 1.45
N VAL A 181 -10.48 16.76 1.79
CA VAL A 181 -9.14 17.09 1.28
C VAL A 181 -8.12 16.95 2.40
N SER A 182 -7.12 16.09 2.19
CA SER A 182 -5.98 15.86 3.09
C SER A 182 -4.64 16.17 2.40
N GLY A 183 -3.54 15.80 3.04
CA GLY A 183 -2.20 16.16 2.59
C GLY A 183 -1.78 17.57 2.96
N GLY A 184 -0.58 17.98 2.55
CA GLY A 184 -0.05 19.31 2.87
C GLY A 184 -0.87 20.44 2.27
N VAL A 185 -1.39 20.27 1.05
CA VAL A 185 -2.27 21.25 0.41
C VAL A 185 -3.64 21.28 1.10
N GLY A 186 -4.07 20.17 1.70
CA GLY A 186 -5.30 20.09 2.49
C GLY A 186 -5.33 21.07 3.68
N GLU A 187 -4.19 21.43 4.26
CA GLU A 187 -4.11 22.42 5.35
C GLU A 187 -4.56 23.80 4.86
N TYR A 188 -4.22 24.19 3.64
CA TYR A 188 -4.68 25.43 3.02
C TYR A 188 -6.17 25.38 2.65
N VAL A 189 -6.63 24.23 2.14
CA VAL A 189 -8.06 24.02 1.84
C VAL A 189 -8.89 24.12 3.11
N ALA A 190 -8.41 23.56 4.23
CA ALA A 190 -9.06 23.64 5.53
C ALA A 190 -8.93 25.03 6.18
N GLY A 191 -8.03 25.89 5.67
CA GLY A 191 -7.74 27.21 6.26
C GLY A 191 -6.93 27.15 7.57
N ARG A 192 -6.18 26.06 7.78
CA ARG A 192 -5.33 25.85 8.97
C ARG A 192 -3.91 26.37 8.77
N GLU A 193 -3.48 26.54 7.51
CA GLU A 193 -2.18 27.09 7.15
C GLU A 193 -2.36 28.35 6.29
N ALA A 194 -1.53 29.36 6.53
CA ALA A 194 -1.54 30.62 5.79
C ALA A 194 -0.14 31.04 5.30
N ARG A 195 0.92 30.34 5.75
CA ARG A 195 2.30 30.67 5.37
C ARG A 195 2.57 30.27 3.95
N ASP A 196 3.32 31.10 3.25
CA ASP A 196 3.86 30.76 1.93
C ASP A 196 5.24 30.09 2.11
N PHE A 197 5.37 28.89 1.61
CA PHE A 197 6.63 28.12 1.61
C PHE A 197 7.41 28.24 0.29
N GLY A 198 7.02 29.18 -0.56
CA GLY A 198 7.65 29.41 -1.85
C GLY A 198 7.34 28.31 -2.88
N ASP A 199 6.20 27.63 -2.74
CA ASP A 199 5.77 26.59 -3.68
C ASP A 199 4.31 26.83 -4.15
N LEU A 200 3.77 25.86 -4.91
CA LEU A 200 2.39 25.95 -5.40
C LEU A 200 1.33 25.70 -4.32
N GLY A 201 1.72 25.20 -3.14
CA GLY A 201 0.79 24.67 -2.12
C GLY A 201 -0.26 25.66 -1.68
N ILE A 202 0.13 26.90 -1.31
CA ILE A 202 -0.81 27.95 -0.88
C ILE A 202 -1.76 28.33 -2.02
N HIS A 203 -1.25 28.51 -3.22
CA HIS A 203 -2.04 28.92 -4.38
C HIS A 203 -3.04 27.84 -4.82
N LEU A 204 -2.60 26.58 -4.84
CA LEU A 204 -3.41 25.41 -5.17
C LEU A 204 -4.51 25.20 -4.12
N GLY A 205 -4.14 25.25 -2.83
CA GLY A 205 -5.11 25.09 -1.74
C GLY A 205 -6.18 26.17 -1.72
N GLN A 206 -5.80 27.45 -1.95
CA GLN A 206 -6.73 28.55 -2.04
C GLN A 206 -7.68 28.43 -3.24
N ALA A 207 -7.15 28.03 -4.42
CA ALA A 207 -7.95 27.80 -5.61
C ALA A 207 -8.96 26.68 -5.40
N LEU A 208 -8.53 25.55 -4.84
CA LEU A 208 -9.40 24.41 -4.52
C LEU A 208 -10.46 24.75 -3.48
N ARG A 209 -10.08 25.46 -2.40
CA ARG A 209 -11.04 25.94 -1.41
C ARG A 209 -12.14 26.79 -2.02
N LYS A 210 -11.75 27.76 -2.85
CA LYS A 210 -12.71 28.63 -3.55
C LYS A 210 -13.69 27.82 -4.40
N LYS A 211 -13.19 26.87 -5.18
CA LYS A 211 -13.99 26.00 -6.03
C LYS A 211 -14.91 25.07 -5.23
N ALA A 212 -14.41 24.48 -4.15
CA ALA A 212 -15.20 23.62 -3.27
C ALA A 212 -16.36 24.39 -2.62
N LEU A 213 -16.08 25.60 -2.10
CA LEU A 213 -17.12 26.47 -1.50
C LEU A 213 -18.13 26.98 -2.55
N ALA A 214 -17.73 27.12 -3.81
CA ALA A 214 -18.62 27.44 -4.92
C ALA A 214 -19.45 26.22 -5.43
N GLY A 215 -19.25 25.02 -4.84
CA GLY A 215 -19.96 23.82 -5.27
C GLY A 215 -19.42 23.20 -6.56
N GLU A 216 -18.30 23.68 -7.10
CA GLU A 216 -17.76 23.24 -8.39
C GLU A 216 -17.28 21.76 -8.35
N MET A 217 -17.03 21.19 -7.18
CA MET A 217 -16.64 19.78 -7.02
C MET A 217 -17.81 18.80 -7.17
N GLY A 218 -19.05 19.28 -7.19
CA GLY A 218 -20.26 18.44 -7.32
C GLY A 218 -20.62 17.68 -6.05
N ALA A 219 -19.92 17.90 -4.93
CA ALA A 219 -20.16 17.28 -3.63
C ALA A 219 -19.77 18.24 -2.51
N THR A 220 -20.29 18.01 -1.30
CA THR A 220 -20.04 18.87 -0.14
C THR A 220 -18.59 18.72 0.37
N LEU A 221 -17.89 19.83 0.60
CA LEU A 221 -16.57 19.79 1.26
C LEU A 221 -16.75 19.46 2.74
N LEU A 222 -16.25 18.32 3.14
CA LEU A 222 -16.28 17.83 4.52
C LEU A 222 -14.94 18.14 5.23
N PRO A 223 -14.98 18.43 6.53
CA PRO A 223 -13.77 18.69 7.30
C PRO A 223 -12.95 17.40 7.48
N ALA A 224 -11.68 17.42 7.09
CA ALA A 224 -10.76 16.35 7.40
C ALA A 224 -10.30 16.41 8.86
N HIS A 225 -10.22 15.27 9.54
CA HIS A 225 -9.69 15.16 10.90
C HIS A 225 -8.20 15.56 10.93
N ALA A 226 -7.41 14.96 10.03
CA ALA A 226 -6.02 15.33 9.78
C ALA A 226 -5.82 15.62 8.30
N CYS A 227 -4.92 16.58 7.98
CA CYS A 227 -4.53 16.88 6.62
C CYS A 227 -3.09 16.41 6.38
N MET A 228 -2.08 17.19 6.71
CA MET A 228 -0.67 16.85 6.45
C MET A 228 -0.22 15.54 7.12
N ARG A 229 -0.82 15.17 8.25
CA ARG A 229 -0.50 13.94 8.99
C ARG A 229 -1.39 12.76 8.64
N ALA A 230 -2.29 12.86 7.65
CA ALA A 230 -3.29 11.85 7.37
C ALA A 230 -2.64 10.47 7.07
N THR A 231 -1.68 10.40 6.16
CA THR A 231 -0.98 9.16 5.83
C THR A 231 -0.27 8.54 7.04
N ALA A 232 0.40 9.37 7.86
CA ALA A 232 1.10 8.88 9.06
C ALA A 232 0.14 8.37 10.14
N LEU A 233 -0.99 9.06 10.35
CA LEU A 233 -2.02 8.62 11.29
C LEU A 233 -2.71 7.36 10.81
N GLY A 234 -3.07 7.27 9.53
CA GLY A 234 -3.63 6.07 8.95
C GLY A 234 -2.71 4.86 9.11
N ALA A 235 -1.41 5.04 8.90
CA ALA A 235 -0.43 3.98 9.15
C ALA A 235 -0.34 3.58 10.63
N SER A 236 -0.53 4.52 11.56
CA SER A 236 -0.54 4.21 13.00
C SER A 236 -1.80 3.47 13.45
N GLU A 237 -2.91 3.65 12.77
CA GLU A 237 -4.18 2.95 13.04
C GLU A 237 -4.25 1.57 12.38
N TYR A 238 -3.53 1.37 11.29
CA TYR A 238 -3.71 0.22 10.39
C TYR A 238 -3.07 -1.07 10.88
N SER A 239 -2.20 -1.11 11.90
CA SER A 239 -1.32 -2.26 11.93
C SER A 239 -0.72 -2.73 13.25
N VAL A 240 -1.39 -2.71 14.35
CA VAL A 240 -0.87 -3.44 15.51
C VAL A 240 -1.86 -4.51 15.94
N GLN A 241 -1.61 -5.76 15.50
CA GLN A 241 -2.18 -6.94 16.13
C GLN A 241 -1.31 -7.30 17.35
N LEU A 242 -1.93 -7.74 18.42
CA LEU A 242 -1.22 -8.35 19.54
C LEU A 242 -1.38 -9.86 19.42
N SER A 243 -0.26 -10.59 19.56
CA SER A 243 -0.35 -12.05 19.64
C SER A 243 -1.19 -12.48 20.83
N GLY A 244 -1.78 -13.67 20.75
CA GLY A 244 -2.43 -14.34 21.88
C GLY A 244 -1.47 -14.58 23.03
N GLN A 245 -2.01 -14.98 24.19
CA GLN A 245 -1.21 -15.30 25.39
C GLN A 245 -0.58 -16.71 25.34
N THR A 246 -0.99 -17.52 24.39
CA THR A 246 -0.59 -18.94 24.22
C THR A 246 0.56 -19.12 23.23
N SER A 247 1.41 -18.13 23.09
CA SER A 247 2.57 -18.15 22.18
C SER A 247 3.77 -18.89 22.76
N THR A 248 4.55 -19.52 21.89
CA THR A 248 5.85 -20.13 22.25
C THR A 248 7.00 -19.32 21.67
N ILE A 249 7.90 -18.84 22.52
CA ILE A 249 9.05 -18.04 22.08
C ILE A 249 10.31 -18.54 22.77
N SER A 250 11.28 -18.98 21.98
CA SER A 250 12.61 -19.30 22.51
C SER A 250 13.57 -18.12 22.31
N ASN A 251 14.42 -17.88 23.29
CA ASN A 251 15.47 -16.84 23.23
C ASN A 251 14.98 -15.48 22.67
N PRO A 252 13.99 -14.82 23.30
CA PRO A 252 13.39 -13.61 22.77
C PRO A 252 14.39 -12.52 22.40
N GLY A 253 15.47 -12.38 23.16
CA GLY A 253 16.50 -11.38 22.90
C GLY A 253 17.34 -11.62 21.65
N ARG A 254 17.27 -12.83 21.06
CA ARG A 254 17.96 -13.17 19.80
C ARG A 254 17.08 -13.02 18.56
N ILE A 255 15.79 -13.31 18.70
CA ILE A 255 14.87 -13.37 17.58
C ILE A 255 13.92 -12.16 17.49
N LEU A 256 13.82 -11.36 18.55
CA LEU A 256 13.02 -10.15 18.60
C LEU A 256 13.88 -8.93 18.96
N PRO A 257 13.63 -7.75 18.39
CA PRO A 257 12.64 -7.48 17.35
C PRO A 257 13.07 -8.03 15.99
N ARG A 258 12.10 -8.39 15.12
CA ARG A 258 12.36 -8.84 13.76
C ARG A 258 11.58 -8.02 12.76
N ARG A 259 12.21 -7.60 11.67
CA ARG A 259 11.61 -6.69 10.68
C ARG A 259 11.55 -7.31 9.30
N ASN A 260 10.55 -6.86 8.52
CA ASN A 260 10.36 -7.23 7.11
C ASN A 260 10.35 -8.74 6.86
N LEU A 261 9.75 -9.48 7.78
CA LEU A 261 9.61 -10.93 7.63
C LEU A 261 8.47 -11.19 6.62
N GLN A 262 8.80 -11.78 5.49
CA GLN A 262 7.82 -12.11 4.46
C GLN A 262 6.90 -13.23 4.96
N VAL A 263 5.61 -13.06 4.72
CA VAL A 263 4.58 -14.06 5.03
C VAL A 263 4.47 -15.05 3.89
N LEU A 264 4.48 -16.34 4.23
CA LEU A 264 4.09 -17.42 3.34
C LEU A 264 2.94 -18.20 3.97
N LYS A 265 1.81 -18.25 3.28
CA LYS A 265 0.60 -18.94 3.72
C LYS A 265 0.32 -20.14 2.82
N PRO A 266 0.90 -21.32 3.11
CA PRO A 266 0.69 -22.52 2.31
C PRO A 266 -0.78 -22.88 2.21
N ASP A 267 -1.22 -23.25 1.02
CA ASP A 267 -2.58 -23.67 0.74
C ASP A 267 -2.83 -25.07 1.34
N LEU A 268 -3.40 -25.08 2.54
CA LEU A 268 -3.78 -26.28 3.29
C LEU A 268 -5.27 -26.22 3.62
N ASP A 269 -6.00 -27.22 3.16
CA ASP A 269 -7.40 -27.37 3.52
C ASP A 269 -7.52 -28.00 4.93
N PHE A 270 -7.79 -27.16 5.92
CA PHE A 270 -8.03 -27.58 7.29
C PHE A 270 -9.48 -28.10 7.53
N GLN A 271 -10.33 -28.23 6.50
CA GLN A 271 -11.59 -28.96 6.62
C GLN A 271 -11.34 -30.48 6.65
N ILE A 272 -10.21 -30.91 6.15
CA ILE A 272 -9.77 -32.31 6.15
C ILE A 272 -8.44 -32.36 6.89
N LYS A 273 -8.23 -33.35 7.76
CA LYS A 273 -6.97 -33.55 8.47
C LYS A 273 -5.82 -33.73 7.46
N PRO A 274 -4.89 -32.78 7.32
CA PRO A 274 -3.75 -32.95 6.45
C PRO A 274 -2.74 -33.92 7.09
N SER A 275 -2.15 -34.81 6.27
CA SER A 275 -1.03 -35.63 6.70
C SER A 275 0.25 -34.79 6.73
N ALA A 276 1.28 -35.26 7.43
CA ALA A 276 2.59 -34.62 7.46
C ALA A 276 3.19 -34.45 6.05
N ALA A 277 3.02 -35.44 5.16
CA ALA A 277 3.49 -35.38 3.78
C ALA A 277 2.76 -34.31 2.97
N GLN A 278 1.44 -34.15 3.14
CA GLN A 278 0.67 -33.10 2.47
C GLN A 278 1.07 -31.73 2.96
N THR A 279 1.24 -31.55 4.28
CA THR A 279 1.72 -30.29 4.86
C THR A 279 3.12 -29.93 4.33
N GLN A 280 4.04 -30.87 4.32
CA GLN A 280 5.37 -30.67 3.77
C GLN A 280 5.33 -30.27 2.29
N ALA A 281 4.56 -30.99 1.47
CA ALA A 281 4.44 -30.71 0.05
C ALA A 281 3.81 -29.34 -0.22
N ALA A 282 2.78 -28.94 0.54
CA ALA A 282 2.16 -27.62 0.43
C ALA A 282 3.13 -26.49 0.76
N ILE A 283 3.90 -26.63 1.83
CA ILE A 283 4.91 -25.63 2.22
C ILE A 283 5.97 -25.49 1.12
N LEU A 284 6.56 -26.61 0.65
CA LEU A 284 7.60 -26.57 -0.38
C LEU A 284 7.08 -26.02 -1.73
N LYS A 285 5.86 -26.39 -2.12
CA LYS A 285 5.21 -25.84 -3.32
C LYS A 285 5.04 -24.34 -3.19
N HIS A 286 4.68 -23.85 -2.01
CA HIS A 286 4.47 -22.43 -1.76
C HIS A 286 5.78 -21.65 -1.80
N PHE A 287 6.85 -22.15 -1.20
CA PHE A 287 8.20 -21.58 -1.35
C PHE A 287 8.59 -21.46 -2.83
N GLN A 288 8.36 -22.50 -3.62
CA GLN A 288 8.67 -22.50 -5.05
C GLN A 288 7.83 -21.48 -5.83
N ALA A 289 6.55 -21.32 -5.48
CA ALA A 289 5.66 -20.35 -6.13
C ALA A 289 6.09 -18.88 -5.91
N PHE A 290 6.86 -18.62 -4.85
CA PHE A 290 7.41 -17.31 -4.53
C PHE A 290 8.91 -17.18 -4.90
N ASP A 291 9.46 -18.12 -5.65
CA ASP A 291 10.90 -18.18 -5.99
C ASP A 291 11.83 -18.16 -4.75
N LEU A 292 11.38 -18.77 -3.64
CA LEU A 292 12.10 -18.83 -2.38
C LEU A 292 12.57 -20.25 -2.06
N THR A 293 13.55 -20.34 -1.16
CA THR A 293 14.02 -21.63 -0.60
C THR A 293 13.99 -21.58 0.93
N PRO A 294 13.67 -22.69 1.61
CA PRO A 294 13.68 -22.73 3.07
C PRO A 294 15.04 -22.41 3.71
N ALA A 295 16.14 -22.73 3.01
CA ALA A 295 17.50 -22.52 3.52
C ALA A 295 17.90 -21.04 3.51
N ASP A 296 17.63 -20.34 2.41
CA ASP A 296 18.20 -19.02 2.14
C ASP A 296 17.29 -17.87 2.55
N HIS A 297 15.97 -18.13 2.65
CA HIS A 297 14.98 -17.08 2.89
C HIS A 297 14.34 -17.22 4.26
N GLU A 298 14.29 -16.11 4.97
CA GLU A 298 13.63 -16.03 6.26
C GLU A 298 12.20 -15.55 6.05
N VAL A 299 11.25 -16.40 6.47
CA VAL A 299 9.82 -16.18 6.27
C VAL A 299 9.04 -16.50 7.55
N ALA A 300 7.84 -15.94 7.68
CA ALA A 300 6.81 -16.37 8.61
C ALA A 300 5.87 -17.35 7.89
N LEU A 301 5.84 -18.61 8.33
CA LEU A 301 4.86 -19.58 7.88
C LEU A 301 3.53 -19.30 8.58
N VAL A 302 2.45 -19.21 7.82
CA VAL A 302 1.11 -18.88 8.35
C VAL A 302 0.15 -20.03 8.08
N PHE A 303 -0.65 -20.37 9.09
CA PHE A 303 -1.69 -21.39 8.96
C PHE A 303 -3.00 -20.93 9.60
N ASP A 304 -4.10 -20.99 8.83
CA ASP A 304 -5.45 -20.78 9.35
C ASP A 304 -5.97 -22.09 9.97
N TYR A 305 -5.54 -22.37 11.17
CA TYR A 305 -5.87 -23.61 11.85
C TYR A 305 -7.29 -23.57 12.41
N THR A 306 -8.24 -24.20 11.73
CA THR A 306 -9.67 -24.23 12.08
C THR A 306 -10.15 -25.57 12.64
N LEU A 307 -9.28 -26.57 12.70
CA LEU A 307 -9.60 -27.89 13.25
C LEU A 307 -9.69 -27.87 14.78
N PRO A 308 -10.38 -28.85 15.39
CA PRO A 308 -10.27 -29.06 16.82
C PRO A 308 -8.80 -29.27 17.24
N PRO A 309 -8.38 -28.82 18.44
CA PRO A 309 -7.01 -28.94 18.92
C PRO A 309 -6.64 -30.36 19.33
N GLU A 310 -6.83 -31.33 18.43
CA GLU A 310 -6.47 -32.72 18.67
C GLU A 310 -4.98 -32.95 18.44
N TYR A 311 -4.33 -33.66 19.36
CA TYR A 311 -2.91 -33.96 19.30
C TYR A 311 -2.47 -34.52 17.95
N SER A 312 -3.22 -35.47 17.39
CA SER A 312 -2.89 -36.12 16.13
C SER A 312 -2.86 -35.16 14.92
N PHE A 313 -3.65 -34.06 14.97
CA PHE A 313 -3.69 -33.04 13.92
C PHE A 313 -2.51 -32.09 14.05
N ILE A 314 -2.26 -31.63 15.28
CA ILE A 314 -1.17 -30.71 15.56
C ILE A 314 0.18 -31.39 15.34
N ARG A 315 0.28 -32.69 15.69
CA ARG A 315 1.47 -33.51 15.43
C ARG A 315 1.75 -33.66 13.94
N ALA A 316 0.75 -33.95 13.12
CA ALA A 316 0.93 -34.06 11.67
C ALA A 316 1.35 -32.72 11.04
N LEU A 317 0.82 -31.60 11.53
CA LEU A 317 1.25 -30.25 11.13
C LEU A 317 2.73 -30.03 11.51
N ALA A 318 3.12 -30.34 12.74
CA ALA A 318 4.51 -30.21 13.22
C ALA A 318 5.49 -31.02 12.38
N ASP A 319 5.19 -32.31 12.16
CA ASP A 319 6.03 -33.20 11.35
C ASP A 319 6.19 -32.69 9.91
N GLY A 320 5.13 -32.18 9.31
CA GLY A 320 5.16 -31.57 7.96
C GLY A 320 6.00 -30.30 7.91
N ILE A 321 5.88 -29.43 8.91
CA ILE A 321 6.71 -28.21 9.02
C ILE A 321 8.18 -28.60 9.15
N VAL A 322 8.52 -29.51 10.05
CA VAL A 322 9.92 -29.96 10.24
C VAL A 322 10.46 -30.58 8.96
N GLY A 323 9.68 -31.40 8.26
CA GLY A 323 10.07 -31.99 6.99
C GLY A 323 10.37 -30.94 5.91
N ALA A 324 9.52 -29.93 5.77
CA ALA A 324 9.72 -28.86 4.79
C ALA A 324 10.89 -27.94 5.15
N MET A 325 11.06 -27.62 6.43
CA MET A 325 12.07 -26.70 6.91
C MET A 325 13.38 -27.37 7.30
N ALA A 326 13.55 -28.67 7.04
CA ALA A 326 14.76 -29.42 7.37
C ALA A 326 16.07 -28.75 6.90
N PRO A 327 16.17 -28.18 5.68
CA PRO A 327 17.37 -27.47 5.26
C PRO A 327 17.71 -26.26 6.13
N ARG A 328 16.69 -25.50 6.56
CA ARG A 328 16.84 -24.35 7.45
C ARG A 328 17.25 -24.76 8.86
N LEU A 329 16.61 -25.81 9.35
CA LEU A 329 16.89 -26.35 10.69
C LEU A 329 18.33 -26.87 10.77
N ALA A 330 18.83 -27.53 9.73
CA ALA A 330 20.20 -28.01 9.65
C ALA A 330 21.26 -26.89 9.72
N LEU A 331 20.90 -25.67 9.27
CA LEU A 331 21.75 -24.49 9.36
C LEU A 331 21.66 -23.75 10.69
N GLY A 332 20.88 -24.23 11.65
CA GLY A 332 20.71 -23.59 12.95
C GLY A 332 19.89 -22.30 12.92
N LEU A 333 19.18 -22.04 11.81
CA LEU A 333 18.41 -20.80 11.58
C LEU A 333 17.04 -20.84 12.27
N PRO A 334 16.50 -19.69 12.69
CA PRO A 334 15.24 -19.61 13.43
C PRO A 334 14.02 -19.96 12.56
N LEU A 335 12.95 -20.45 13.22
CA LEU A 335 11.63 -20.67 12.64
C LEU A 335 10.62 -19.65 13.19
N TYR A 336 9.79 -19.09 12.29
CA TYR A 336 8.70 -18.21 12.62
C TYR A 336 7.40 -18.81 12.09
N ILE A 337 6.44 -19.04 12.98
CA ILE A 337 5.14 -19.63 12.66
C ILE A 337 4.05 -18.75 13.25
N MET A 338 3.04 -18.45 12.45
CA MET A 338 1.88 -17.63 12.83
C MET A 338 0.61 -18.45 12.62
N LEU A 339 -0.29 -18.35 13.56
CA LEU A 339 -1.54 -19.11 13.58
C LEU A 339 -2.73 -18.17 13.78
N ASP A 340 -3.81 -18.42 13.08
CA ASP A 340 -5.09 -17.77 13.35
C ASP A 340 -5.82 -18.47 14.53
N GLY A 341 -5.58 -19.75 14.74
CA GLY A 341 -6.12 -20.53 15.87
C GLY A 341 -5.27 -20.47 17.13
N ASP A 342 -5.85 -20.90 18.25
CA ASP A 342 -5.24 -20.89 19.60
C ASP A 342 -4.55 -22.22 19.91
N ILE A 343 -3.48 -22.55 19.18
CA ILE A 343 -2.69 -23.77 19.36
C ILE A 343 -1.17 -23.51 19.45
N GLY A 344 -0.76 -22.23 19.53
CA GLY A 344 0.64 -21.85 19.43
C GLY A 344 1.55 -22.50 20.49
N GLN A 345 1.10 -22.59 21.74
CA GLN A 345 1.84 -23.24 22.81
C GLN A 345 1.95 -24.75 22.57
N THR A 346 0.88 -25.41 22.17
CA THR A 346 0.87 -26.87 21.92
C THR A 346 1.75 -27.23 20.75
N LEU A 347 1.63 -26.50 19.63
CA LEU A 347 2.48 -26.69 18.44
C LEU A 347 3.97 -26.46 18.79
N GLY A 348 4.25 -25.38 19.52
CA GLY A 348 5.62 -25.08 19.95
C GLY A 348 6.23 -26.15 20.83
N SER A 349 5.48 -26.72 21.79
CA SER A 349 5.93 -27.83 22.64
C SER A 349 6.20 -29.10 21.81
N ILE A 350 5.29 -29.46 20.90
CA ILE A 350 5.48 -30.63 20.03
C ILE A 350 6.72 -30.46 19.14
N LEU A 351 6.91 -29.30 18.53
CA LEU A 351 8.10 -29.01 17.71
C LEU A 351 9.39 -29.16 18.50
N ARG A 352 9.44 -28.71 19.76
CA ARG A 352 10.63 -28.77 20.59
C ARG A 352 10.87 -30.13 21.20
N GLU A 353 9.87 -30.67 21.87
CA GLU A 353 10.02 -31.82 22.74
C GLU A 353 9.92 -33.15 21.98
N GLU A 354 9.09 -33.18 20.95
CA GLU A 354 8.81 -34.41 20.22
C GLU A 354 9.47 -34.48 18.84
N CYS A 355 9.54 -33.33 18.13
CA CYS A 355 10.22 -33.26 16.83
C CYS A 355 11.69 -32.87 16.95
N GLY A 356 12.17 -32.52 18.15
CA GLY A 356 13.59 -32.28 18.43
C GLY A 356 14.13 -30.98 17.82
N VAL A 357 13.29 -29.98 17.60
CA VAL A 357 13.71 -28.66 17.07
C VAL A 357 14.48 -27.92 18.17
N THR A 358 15.79 -27.80 18.01
CA THR A 358 16.68 -27.07 18.94
C THR A 358 16.94 -25.63 18.52
N ASN A 359 16.56 -25.26 17.30
CA ASN A 359 16.68 -23.92 16.75
C ASN A 359 15.84 -22.90 17.53
N ASP A 360 16.18 -21.63 17.38
CA ASP A 360 15.32 -20.57 17.88
C ASP A 360 13.95 -20.65 17.18
N LEU A 361 12.89 -20.64 17.99
CA LEU A 361 11.51 -20.88 17.55
C LEU A 361 10.60 -19.78 18.07
N LEU A 362 9.77 -19.25 17.19
CA LEU A 362 8.68 -18.36 17.53
C LEU A 362 7.39 -18.90 16.90
N VAL A 363 6.40 -19.21 17.73
CA VAL A 363 5.05 -19.60 17.33
C VAL A 363 4.09 -18.61 17.99
N LEU A 364 3.44 -17.79 17.19
CA LEU A 364 2.42 -16.83 17.62
C LEU A 364 1.05 -17.29 17.18
N ASP A 365 0.07 -17.13 18.04
CA ASP A 365 -1.34 -17.38 17.75
C ASP A 365 -2.18 -16.09 17.78
N GLY A 366 -3.40 -16.16 17.28
CA GLY A 366 -4.31 -15.01 17.19
C GLY A 366 -3.87 -13.96 16.18
N VAL A 367 -3.09 -14.34 15.16
CA VAL A 367 -2.59 -13.42 14.12
C VAL A 367 -3.13 -13.84 12.76
N SER A 368 -3.95 -13.01 12.16
CA SER A 368 -4.50 -13.24 10.81
C SER A 368 -3.64 -12.54 9.76
N LEU A 369 -3.03 -13.31 8.87
CA LEU A 369 -2.11 -12.86 7.83
C LEU A 369 -2.43 -13.49 6.48
N ARG A 370 -1.92 -12.89 5.41
CA ARG A 370 -2.11 -13.34 4.03
C ARG A 370 -0.80 -13.38 3.27
N ASP A 371 -0.78 -14.09 2.15
CA ASP A 371 0.33 -13.96 1.22
C ASP A 371 0.54 -12.52 0.79
N PHE A 372 1.78 -12.18 0.50
CA PHE A 372 2.24 -10.81 0.21
C PHE A 372 2.19 -9.83 1.40
N ASP A 373 1.84 -10.30 2.60
CA ASP A 373 2.09 -9.53 3.80
C ASP A 373 3.57 -9.64 4.17
N TYR A 374 4.07 -8.56 4.76
CA TYR A 374 5.33 -8.51 5.48
C TYR A 374 5.02 -8.12 6.91
N ILE A 375 5.68 -8.74 7.88
CA ILE A 375 5.45 -8.43 9.28
C ILE A 375 6.70 -7.93 9.97
N ASP A 376 6.48 -7.03 10.91
CA ASP A 376 7.47 -6.67 11.91
C ASP A 376 7.02 -7.16 13.27
N LEU A 377 7.91 -7.85 13.95
CA LEU A 377 7.71 -8.37 15.29
C LEU A 377 8.42 -7.44 16.27
N GLY A 378 7.68 -6.83 17.17
CA GLY A 378 8.23 -5.98 18.24
C GLY A 378 8.79 -6.78 19.39
N LYS A 379 9.28 -6.09 20.43
CA LYS A 379 9.70 -6.72 21.68
C LYS A 379 8.49 -7.23 22.47
N ILE A 380 8.70 -8.28 23.26
CA ILE A 380 7.67 -8.80 24.16
C ILE A 380 7.24 -7.70 25.13
N ARG A 381 5.93 -7.52 25.27
CA ARG A 381 5.33 -6.61 26.23
C ARG A 381 5.05 -7.32 27.56
N LEU A 382 5.55 -6.74 28.63
CA LEU A 382 5.25 -7.20 29.98
C LEU A 382 4.09 -6.35 30.56
N PRO A 383 3.20 -6.92 31.38
CA PRO A 383 3.18 -8.31 31.87
C PRO A 383 2.43 -9.31 30.96
N SER A 384 1.83 -8.84 29.83
CA SER A 384 0.97 -9.67 28.98
C SER A 384 1.71 -10.77 28.21
N LEU A 385 3.05 -10.71 28.12
CA LEU A 385 3.90 -11.59 27.29
C LEU A 385 3.53 -11.57 25.78
N SER A 386 2.73 -10.60 25.34
CA SER A 386 2.33 -10.48 23.95
C SER A 386 3.42 -9.85 23.10
N VAL A 387 3.48 -10.24 21.82
CA VAL A 387 4.37 -9.66 20.81
C VAL A 387 3.55 -8.75 19.92
N PRO A 388 3.89 -7.46 19.78
CA PRO A 388 3.27 -6.60 18.78
C PRO A 388 3.66 -7.09 17.38
N VAL A 389 2.66 -7.35 16.55
CA VAL A 389 2.82 -7.75 15.15
C VAL A 389 2.30 -6.62 14.27
N THR A 390 3.19 -5.96 13.56
CA THR A 390 2.80 -4.95 12.58
C THR A 390 2.74 -5.59 11.21
N VAL A 391 1.58 -5.51 10.57
CA VAL A 391 1.34 -6.10 9.26
C VAL A 391 1.46 -5.03 8.18
N LYS A 392 2.27 -5.32 7.16
CA LYS A 392 2.46 -4.50 5.95
C LYS A 392 2.00 -5.33 4.77
N SER A 393 0.86 -5.03 4.21
CA SER A 393 0.37 -5.78 3.06
C SER A 393 0.81 -5.14 1.74
N LEU A 394 1.35 -5.95 0.83
CA LEU A 394 1.58 -5.53 -0.56
C LEU A 394 0.35 -5.79 -1.43
N LEU A 395 -0.57 -6.62 -0.97
CA LEU A 395 -1.87 -6.80 -1.59
C LEU A 395 -2.88 -5.94 -0.85
N PHE A 396 -3.56 -5.13 -1.60
CA PHE A 396 -4.75 -4.45 -1.13
C PHE A 396 -5.78 -5.51 -0.80
N SER A 397 -6.45 -5.36 0.35
CA SER A 397 -7.50 -6.29 0.75
C SER A 397 -8.41 -6.53 -0.45
N GLU A 398 -8.51 -7.79 -0.88
CA GLU A 398 -9.51 -8.22 -1.82
C GLU A 398 -10.89 -7.97 -1.22
N ASP A 399 -11.39 -6.76 -1.35
CA ASP A 399 -12.81 -6.59 -1.47
C ASP A 399 -13.17 -7.18 -2.84
N HIS A 400 -14.07 -8.12 -2.87
CA HIS A 400 -14.42 -9.05 -3.94
C HIS A 400 -14.78 -8.47 -5.32
N ARG A 401 -14.21 -7.32 -5.71
CA ARG A 401 -14.43 -6.63 -6.98
C ARG A 401 -13.15 -6.08 -7.57
N GLY A 402 -12.39 -6.97 -8.13
CA GLY A 402 -11.36 -6.57 -9.09
C GLY A 402 -9.94 -6.65 -8.58
N MET A 403 -9.14 -7.39 -9.33
CA MET A 403 -7.69 -7.42 -9.26
C MET A 403 -7.13 -5.99 -9.21
N ALA A 404 -6.19 -5.75 -8.31
CA ALA A 404 -5.35 -4.56 -8.38
C ALA A 404 -4.71 -4.52 -9.77
N LYS A 405 -5.14 -3.56 -10.60
CA LYS A 405 -4.52 -3.33 -11.89
C LYS A 405 -3.14 -2.71 -11.65
N ALA A 406 -2.17 -3.10 -12.46
CA ALA A 406 -0.80 -2.65 -12.33
C ALA A 406 -0.67 -1.12 -12.35
N GLU A 407 0.22 -0.57 -11.52
CA GLU A 407 0.55 0.85 -11.57
C GLU A 407 1.16 1.21 -12.93
N ARG A 408 0.68 2.28 -13.54
CA ARG A 408 1.31 2.84 -14.73
C ARG A 408 2.54 3.64 -14.34
N ILE A 409 3.68 3.24 -14.86
CA ILE A 409 4.92 3.98 -14.67
C ILE A 409 5.08 4.92 -15.86
N HIS A 410 4.84 6.20 -15.64
CA HIS A 410 5.08 7.23 -16.64
C HIS A 410 6.50 7.77 -16.49
N PHE A 411 7.35 7.54 -17.48
CA PHE A 411 8.65 8.14 -17.56
C PHE A 411 8.55 9.46 -18.35
N MET A 412 8.81 10.57 -17.67
CA MET A 412 9.02 11.85 -18.30
C MET A 412 10.50 12.01 -18.62
N THR A 413 10.89 11.87 -19.87
CA THR A 413 12.24 12.20 -20.32
C THR A 413 12.28 13.66 -20.79
N PRO A 414 13.14 14.52 -20.21
CA PRO A 414 13.34 15.85 -20.74
C PRO A 414 13.94 15.76 -22.14
N ARG A 415 13.39 16.48 -23.10
CA ARG A 415 14.02 16.63 -24.41
C ARG A 415 15.24 17.55 -24.32
N PRO A 416 16.32 17.26 -25.07
CA PRO A 416 17.54 18.11 -25.10
C PRO A 416 17.29 19.55 -25.63
N ASP A 417 16.18 19.78 -26.31
CA ASP A 417 15.76 21.02 -26.93
C ASP A 417 14.85 21.91 -26.07
N GLY A 418 14.58 21.51 -24.80
CA GLY A 418 13.73 22.30 -23.91
C GLY A 418 12.24 22.26 -24.25
N ALA A 419 11.80 21.41 -25.17
CA ALA A 419 10.40 21.18 -25.46
C ALA A 419 9.74 20.43 -24.27
N ALA A 420 8.41 20.55 -24.16
CA ALA A 420 7.64 19.84 -23.15
C ALA A 420 7.91 18.31 -23.19
N PRO A 421 8.04 17.64 -22.06
CA PRO A 421 8.33 16.21 -22.02
C PRO A 421 7.26 15.39 -22.73
N ASP A 422 7.68 14.43 -23.57
CA ASP A 422 6.79 13.43 -24.13
C ASP A 422 6.43 12.39 -23.07
N TRP A 423 5.16 12.08 -22.98
CA TRP A 423 4.64 10.99 -22.19
C TRP A 423 4.74 9.70 -23.00
N HIS A 424 5.65 8.82 -22.63
CA HIS A 424 5.70 7.48 -23.24
C HIS A 424 4.94 6.48 -22.34
N ASP A 425 3.87 5.96 -22.90
CA ASP A 425 3.11 4.85 -22.32
C ASP A 425 3.79 3.54 -22.73
N HIS A 426 4.55 2.92 -21.84
CA HIS A 426 5.06 1.57 -22.09
C HIS A 426 3.97 0.57 -21.71
N HIS A 427 3.08 0.30 -22.65
CA HIS A 427 2.22 -0.85 -22.58
C HIS A 427 3.05 -2.10 -22.90
N HIS A 428 3.29 -2.96 -21.92
CA HIS A 428 3.58 -4.35 -22.20
C HIS A 428 2.26 -5.03 -22.62
N SER A 429 1.96 -4.96 -23.92
CA SER A 429 0.91 -5.79 -24.48
C SER A 429 1.41 -7.24 -24.50
N HIS A 430 0.86 -8.06 -23.63
CA HIS A 430 0.87 -9.49 -23.86
C HIS A 430 -0.17 -9.78 -24.95
N ASP A 431 0.29 -9.82 -26.21
CA ASP A 431 -0.48 -10.34 -27.32
C ASP A 431 -0.74 -11.82 -27.09
N HIS A 432 -1.90 -12.14 -26.60
CA HIS A 432 -2.44 -13.48 -26.73
C HIS A 432 -2.96 -13.63 -28.16
N HIS A 433 -2.13 -14.22 -29.01
CA HIS A 433 -2.59 -14.74 -30.32
C HIS A 433 -3.64 -15.79 -30.07
N HIS A 434 -4.89 -15.45 -30.23
CA HIS A 434 -5.93 -16.43 -30.51
C HIS A 434 -5.81 -16.85 -31.97
N HIS A 435 -5.31 -18.07 -32.22
CA HIS A 435 -5.47 -18.76 -33.49
C HIS A 435 -6.96 -19.05 -33.68
N HIS A 436 -7.57 -18.37 -34.62
CA HIS A 436 -8.82 -18.81 -35.21
C HIS A 436 -8.48 -19.81 -36.32
N ASP A 437 -8.69 -21.07 -36.04
CA ASP A 437 -8.75 -22.11 -37.09
C ASP A 437 -10.06 -21.96 -37.87
N HIS A 438 -9.91 -21.57 -39.13
CA HIS A 438 -10.96 -21.68 -40.14
C HIS A 438 -11.09 -23.16 -40.54
N HIS A 439 -12.18 -23.78 -40.18
CA HIS A 439 -12.63 -25.00 -40.86
C HIS A 439 -13.70 -24.62 -41.88
N ASP A 440 -13.28 -24.81 -43.16
CA ASP A 440 -14.13 -24.76 -44.30
C ASP A 440 -15.17 -25.89 -44.28
N GLY A 441 -16.36 -25.53 -44.75
CA GLY A 441 -17.49 -26.41 -44.82
C GLY A 441 -17.35 -27.50 -45.90
N HIS A 442 -17.95 -28.63 -45.67
CA HIS A 442 -18.45 -29.52 -46.72
C HIS A 442 -19.91 -29.87 -46.44
N ASP A 443 -20.70 -29.41 -47.41
CA ASP A 443 -22.05 -29.76 -47.75
C ASP A 443 -22.18 -31.23 -48.07
N HIS A 444 -23.09 -31.98 -47.47
CA HIS A 444 -23.73 -33.15 -48.02
C HIS A 444 -25.13 -33.31 -47.49
N GLY A 445 -26.05 -32.97 -48.36
CA GLY A 445 -27.44 -33.30 -48.17
C GLY A 445 -27.72 -34.80 -48.30
N HIS A 446 -28.67 -35.30 -47.54
CA HIS A 446 -29.53 -36.43 -47.95
C HIS A 446 -30.94 -36.26 -47.33
N LYS A 447 -31.90 -36.36 -48.25
CA LYS A 447 -33.34 -36.56 -48.02
C LYS A 447 -33.60 -37.96 -47.49
N HIS A 448 -34.67 -38.15 -46.76
CA HIS A 448 -35.82 -39.06 -46.90
C HIS A 448 -36.52 -39.17 -45.55
N ASP A 449 -37.78 -38.80 -45.53
CA ASP A 449 -39.03 -39.62 -45.53
C ASP A 449 -39.10 -40.61 -44.33
N ASP A 450 -39.97 -40.30 -43.41
CA ASP A 450 -41.30 -40.76 -43.03
C ASP A 450 -41.76 -40.04 -41.75
#